data_36860e3d168b53f6bc61c503e8b040e7
#
_entry.id   36860e3d168b53f6bc61c503e8b040e7
#
_cell.length_a   1.000
_cell.length_b   1.000
_cell.length_c   1.000
_cell.angle_alpha   90.00
_cell.angle_beta   90.00
_cell.angle_gamma   90.00
#
_symmetry.space_group_name_H-M   'P 1'
#
loop_
_entity.id
_entity.type
_entity.pdbx_description
1 polymer ?
#
loop_
_entity_poly.entity_id
_entity_poly.type
_entity_poly.pdbx_seq_one_letter_code
_entity_poly.pdbx_strand_id
1 'polypeptide(L)'
;MIKSQFKKNEGFSLIEVLTALVVISMVLSLLLSGLIYVNTIDKKMAIDQKLFYNERYLNLYFQKQILRSEKIYVKHNRVYLQDLESPEHYNYYQYSNGFLRRYKVSADGLILIGSGSNSQFADSIQSFSSSLGSDHEIILKYRLAVEGMIYYRETTISHGRMVEFV
;
A
#
# COMPACT_ATOMS: atom_id res chain seq x y z
N MET A 1 -23.22 16.14 78.62
CA MET A 1 -22.09 15.16 78.73
C MET A 1 -21.92 14.54 77.34
N ILE A 2 -21.05 15.09 76.51
CA ILE A 2 -20.83 14.64 75.10
C ILE A 2 -19.67 13.63 75.18
N LYS A 3 -19.96 12.35 74.97
CA LYS A 3 -18.95 11.30 74.83
C LYS A 3 -18.36 11.47 73.39
N SER A 4 -17.17 12.03 73.33
CA SER A 4 -16.35 11.98 72.09
C SER A 4 -15.91 10.53 71.89
N GLN A 5 -16.46 9.87 70.86
CA GLN A 5 -15.93 8.61 70.39
C GLN A 5 -14.64 8.88 69.66
N PHE A 6 -13.51 8.65 70.30
CA PHE A 6 -12.22 8.55 69.60
C PHE A 6 -12.25 7.33 68.71
N LYS A 7 -12.38 7.58 67.41
CA LYS A 7 -12.22 6.56 66.39
C LYS A 7 -10.80 6.03 66.50
N LYS A 8 -10.64 4.78 66.94
CA LYS A 8 -9.39 4.10 67.00
C LYS A 8 -8.78 4.03 65.64
N ASN A 9 -7.67 4.73 65.42
CA ASN A 9 -6.89 4.59 64.20
C ASN A 9 -6.24 3.21 64.22
N GLU A 10 -6.89 2.24 63.60
CA GLU A 10 -6.32 0.94 63.36
C GLU A 10 -5.36 1.14 62.17
N GLY A 11 -4.05 1.07 62.46
CA GLY A 11 -3.04 1.11 61.44
C GLY A 11 -3.14 -0.12 60.54
N PHE A 12 -2.83 0.07 59.23
CA PHE A 12 -2.77 -1.05 58.30
C PHE A 12 -1.76 -2.12 58.77
N SER A 13 -2.16 -3.36 58.65
CA SER A 13 -1.25 -4.47 58.95
C SER A 13 -0.21 -4.61 57.80
N LEU A 14 0.98 -5.06 58.13
CA LEU A 14 2.02 -5.29 57.11
C LEU A 14 1.52 -6.20 55.96
N ILE A 15 0.69 -7.17 56.30
CA ILE A 15 0.15 -8.12 55.31
C ILE A 15 -0.83 -7.45 54.34
N GLU A 16 -1.63 -6.48 54.81
CA GLU A 16 -2.55 -5.71 53.94
C GLU A 16 -1.78 -4.84 52.94
N VAL A 17 -0.68 -4.22 53.38
CA VAL A 17 0.19 -3.45 52.50
C VAL A 17 0.86 -4.35 51.45
N LEU A 18 1.35 -5.51 51.83
CA LEU A 18 1.94 -6.46 50.90
C LEU A 18 0.94 -7.00 49.91
N THR A 19 -0.27 -7.38 50.35
CA THR A 19 -1.31 -7.86 49.45
C THR A 19 -1.77 -6.76 48.48
N ALA A 20 -1.92 -5.51 48.93
CA ALA A 20 -2.26 -4.40 48.10
C ALA A 20 -1.19 -4.13 47.00
N LEU A 21 0.10 -4.23 47.36
CA LEU A 21 1.20 -4.08 46.39
C LEU A 21 1.19 -5.18 45.32
N VAL A 22 0.91 -6.43 45.72
CA VAL A 22 0.78 -7.54 44.74
C VAL A 22 -0.38 -7.29 43.77
N VAL A 23 -1.55 -6.89 44.29
CA VAL A 23 -2.72 -6.61 43.46
C VAL A 23 -2.45 -5.44 42.52
N ILE A 24 -1.86 -4.35 43.01
CA ILE A 24 -1.50 -3.17 42.18
C ILE A 24 -0.51 -3.60 41.09
N SER A 25 0.49 -4.38 41.40
CA SER A 25 1.47 -4.82 40.38
C SER A 25 0.84 -5.70 39.29
N MET A 26 -0.11 -6.57 39.65
CA MET A 26 -0.87 -7.35 38.67
C MET A 26 -1.71 -6.45 37.76
N VAL A 27 -2.43 -5.49 38.32
CA VAL A 27 -3.24 -4.52 37.52
C VAL A 27 -2.37 -3.69 36.60
N LEU A 28 -1.24 -3.18 37.08
CA LEU A 28 -0.30 -2.43 36.26
C LEU A 28 0.27 -3.27 35.11
N SER A 29 0.61 -4.53 35.39
CA SER A 29 1.09 -5.45 34.35
C SER A 29 0.03 -5.67 33.25
N LEU A 30 -1.23 -5.85 33.61
CA LEU A 30 -2.32 -5.99 32.64
C LEU A 30 -2.52 -4.71 31.80
N LEU A 31 -2.48 -3.54 32.46
CA LEU A 31 -2.61 -2.26 31.74
C LEU A 31 -1.46 -2.04 30.76
N LEU A 32 -0.23 -2.31 31.17
CA LEU A 32 0.95 -2.19 30.27
C LEU A 32 0.85 -3.14 29.09
N SER A 33 0.45 -4.39 29.32
CA SER A 33 0.22 -5.37 28.24
C SER A 33 -0.86 -4.91 27.26
N GLY A 34 -1.94 -4.35 27.78
CA GLY A 34 -3.02 -3.77 26.96
C GLY A 34 -2.54 -2.60 26.09
N LEU A 35 -1.75 -1.68 26.66
CA LEU A 35 -1.17 -0.56 25.91
C LEU A 35 -0.23 -1.01 24.79
N ILE A 36 0.61 -1.99 25.05
CA ILE A 36 1.51 -2.56 24.03
C ILE A 36 0.69 -3.20 22.91
N TYR A 37 -0.36 -3.93 23.25
CA TYR A 37 -1.25 -4.57 22.28
C TYR A 37 -1.95 -3.56 21.39
N VAL A 38 -2.54 -2.52 21.98
CA VAL A 38 -3.21 -1.43 21.22
C VAL A 38 -2.22 -0.76 20.27
N ASN A 39 -1.03 -0.38 20.74
CA ASN A 39 -0.01 0.26 19.91
C ASN A 39 0.43 -0.65 18.73
N THR A 40 0.48 -1.95 18.94
CA THR A 40 0.82 -2.92 17.89
C THR A 40 -0.28 -3.00 16.82
N ILE A 41 -1.56 -2.99 17.26
CA ILE A 41 -2.71 -2.96 16.35
C ILE A 41 -2.72 -1.67 15.53
N ASP A 42 -2.54 -0.52 16.18
CA ASP A 42 -2.54 0.78 15.51
C ASP A 42 -1.48 0.86 14.41
N LYS A 43 -0.27 0.38 14.69
CA LYS A 43 0.81 0.30 13.68
C LYS A 43 0.41 -0.59 12.52
N LYS A 44 -0.16 -1.77 12.79
CA LYS A 44 -0.62 -2.68 11.75
C LYS A 44 -1.72 -2.05 10.90
N MET A 45 -2.70 -1.42 11.52
CA MET A 45 -3.77 -0.72 10.81
C MET A 45 -3.24 0.42 9.92
N ALA A 46 -2.27 1.19 10.40
CA ALA A 46 -1.63 2.25 9.61
C ALA A 46 -0.92 1.69 8.36
N ILE A 47 -0.23 0.56 8.50
CA ILE A 47 0.43 -0.14 7.38
C ILE A 47 -0.62 -0.63 6.38
N ASP A 48 -1.68 -1.29 6.84
CA ASP A 48 -2.74 -1.83 5.99
C ASP A 48 -3.48 -0.70 5.25
N GLN A 49 -3.74 0.42 5.90
CA GLN A 49 -4.32 1.61 5.27
C GLN A 49 -3.41 2.16 4.18
N LYS A 50 -2.11 2.35 4.47
CA LYS A 50 -1.15 2.87 3.49
C LYS A 50 -1.03 1.94 2.29
N LEU A 51 -1.00 0.62 2.53
CA LEU A 51 -1.00 -0.39 1.47
C LEU A 51 -2.26 -0.29 0.61
N PHE A 52 -3.43 -0.24 1.22
CA PHE A 52 -4.72 -0.13 0.54
C PHE A 52 -4.82 1.14 -0.33
N TYR A 53 -4.39 2.29 0.19
CA TYR A 53 -4.38 3.54 -0.58
C TYR A 53 -3.45 3.46 -1.79
N ASN A 54 -2.23 2.95 -1.62
CA ASN A 54 -1.28 2.83 -2.71
C ASN A 54 -1.77 1.87 -3.79
N GLU A 55 -2.33 0.72 -3.40
CA GLU A 55 -2.91 -0.26 -4.30
C GLU A 55 -4.10 0.30 -5.07
N ARG A 56 -5.06 0.90 -4.36
CA ARG A 56 -6.24 1.50 -4.98
C ARG A 56 -5.88 2.62 -5.96
N TYR A 57 -4.97 3.50 -5.58
CA TYR A 57 -4.54 4.61 -6.42
C TYR A 57 -3.85 4.11 -7.69
N LEU A 58 -2.96 3.13 -7.56
CA LEU A 58 -2.27 2.51 -8.70
C LEU A 58 -3.27 1.83 -9.64
N ASN A 59 -4.19 1.04 -9.10
CA ASN A 59 -5.21 0.35 -9.89
C ASN A 59 -6.12 1.34 -10.63
N LEU A 60 -6.61 2.38 -9.97
CA LEU A 60 -7.44 3.42 -10.60
C LEU A 60 -6.68 4.18 -11.70
N TYR A 61 -5.40 4.46 -11.47
CA TYR A 61 -4.56 5.10 -12.47
C TYR A 61 -4.45 4.25 -13.73
N PHE A 62 -4.05 2.97 -13.60
CA PHE A 62 -3.91 2.08 -14.75
C PHE A 62 -5.25 1.78 -15.41
N GLN A 63 -6.31 1.58 -14.63
CA GLN A 63 -7.64 1.42 -15.16
C GLN A 63 -8.04 2.60 -16.04
N LYS A 64 -7.80 3.84 -15.56
CA LYS A 64 -8.07 5.05 -16.34
C LYS A 64 -7.24 5.09 -17.62
N GLN A 65 -5.95 4.75 -17.56
CA GLN A 65 -5.08 4.75 -18.74
C GLN A 65 -5.54 3.69 -19.77
N ILE A 66 -5.81 2.48 -19.33
CA ILE A 66 -6.20 1.35 -20.17
C ILE A 66 -7.57 1.61 -20.82
N LEU A 67 -8.58 2.00 -20.04
CA LEU A 67 -9.94 2.22 -20.55
C LEU A 67 -10.04 3.43 -21.47
N ARG A 68 -9.18 4.42 -21.34
CA ARG A 68 -9.16 5.60 -22.19
C ARG A 68 -8.31 5.43 -23.45
N SER A 69 -7.33 4.53 -23.44
CA SER A 69 -6.52 4.24 -24.63
C SER A 69 -7.39 3.68 -25.74
N GLU A 70 -7.36 4.27 -26.93
CA GLU A 70 -8.10 3.75 -28.09
C GLU A 70 -7.40 2.53 -28.66
N LYS A 71 -6.07 2.52 -28.64
CA LYS A 71 -5.24 1.44 -29.15
C LYS A 71 -4.28 0.94 -28.07
N ILE A 72 -4.08 -0.36 -28.10
CA ILE A 72 -3.14 -1.06 -27.21
C ILE A 72 -2.23 -1.91 -28.09
N TYR A 73 -0.92 -1.70 -27.97
CA TYR A 73 0.07 -2.54 -28.63
C TYR A 73 0.78 -3.43 -27.63
N VAL A 74 1.12 -4.64 -28.07
CA VAL A 74 1.95 -5.58 -27.30
C VAL A 74 3.17 -5.95 -28.11
N LYS A 75 4.35 -5.70 -27.55
CA LYS A 75 5.63 -6.06 -28.14
C LYS A 75 6.59 -6.55 -27.04
N HIS A 76 7.25 -7.67 -27.29
CA HIS A 76 8.19 -8.27 -26.33
C HIS A 76 7.64 -8.37 -24.89
N ASN A 77 6.40 -8.79 -24.77
CA ASN A 77 5.69 -8.93 -23.50
C ASN A 77 5.54 -7.60 -22.70
N ARG A 78 5.57 -6.45 -23.41
CA ARG A 78 5.28 -5.12 -22.85
C ARG A 78 4.00 -4.60 -23.44
N VAL A 79 3.21 -3.95 -22.60
CA VAL A 79 1.95 -3.31 -22.99
C VAL A 79 2.21 -1.83 -23.21
N TYR A 80 1.86 -1.36 -24.40
CA TYR A 80 1.94 0.04 -24.82
C TYR A 80 0.54 0.59 -24.94
N LEU A 81 0.25 1.63 -24.18
CA LEU A 81 -1.05 2.30 -24.14
C LEU A 81 -0.96 3.60 -24.92
N GLN A 82 -1.90 3.84 -25.84
CA GLN A 82 -1.94 5.10 -26.58
C GLN A 82 -2.01 6.29 -25.60
N ASP A 83 -1.23 7.32 -25.88
CA ASP A 83 -1.20 8.52 -25.06
C ASP A 83 -2.51 9.29 -25.20
N LEU A 84 -3.09 9.73 -24.09
CA LEU A 84 -4.39 10.40 -24.05
C LEU A 84 -4.36 11.83 -24.64
N GLU A 85 -3.19 12.47 -24.65
CA GLU A 85 -3.00 13.84 -25.11
C GLU A 85 -2.37 13.90 -26.49
N SER A 86 -1.67 12.86 -26.91
CA SER A 86 -0.92 12.76 -28.16
C SER A 86 -1.14 11.40 -28.79
N PRO A 87 -2.20 11.21 -29.62
CA PRO A 87 -2.59 9.91 -30.18
C PRO A 87 -1.52 9.24 -31.05
N GLU A 88 -0.56 10.01 -31.57
CA GLU A 88 0.61 9.51 -32.31
C GLU A 88 1.69 8.91 -31.43
N HIS A 89 1.51 8.94 -30.11
CA HIS A 89 2.46 8.41 -29.15
C HIS A 89 1.83 7.32 -28.28
N TYR A 90 2.70 6.45 -27.75
CA TYR A 90 2.30 5.41 -26.82
C TYR A 90 3.13 5.49 -25.54
N ASN A 91 2.56 5.09 -24.43
CA ASN A 91 3.21 5.03 -23.14
C ASN A 91 3.37 3.58 -22.71
N TYR A 92 4.55 3.21 -22.22
CA TYR A 92 4.71 2.00 -21.44
C TYR A 92 5.31 2.33 -20.08
N TYR A 93 5.13 1.42 -19.15
CA TYR A 93 5.54 1.61 -17.76
C TYR A 93 6.57 0.54 -17.39
N GLN A 94 7.64 0.98 -16.76
CA GLN A 94 8.71 0.09 -16.32
C GLN A 94 9.27 0.56 -14.99
N TYR A 95 9.54 -0.38 -14.09
CA TYR A 95 10.30 -0.10 -12.89
C TYR A 95 11.80 -0.03 -13.22
N SER A 96 12.41 1.09 -12.89
CA SER A 96 13.84 1.32 -13.14
C SER A 96 14.41 2.29 -12.12
N ASN A 97 15.57 1.95 -11.54
CA ASN A 97 16.30 2.79 -10.58
C ASN A 97 15.48 3.29 -9.39
N GLY A 98 14.68 2.40 -8.79
CA GLY A 98 13.86 2.76 -7.63
C GLY A 98 12.52 3.42 -7.94
N PHE A 99 12.18 3.65 -9.21
CA PHE A 99 10.98 4.38 -9.62
C PHE A 99 10.19 3.64 -10.68
N LEU A 100 8.88 3.76 -10.62
CA LEU A 100 8.02 3.41 -11.74
C LEU A 100 8.06 4.56 -12.75
N ARG A 101 8.62 4.32 -13.92
CA ARG A 101 8.78 5.32 -14.98
C ARG A 101 7.78 5.09 -16.10
N ARG A 102 7.21 6.18 -16.60
CA ARG A 102 6.44 6.20 -17.82
C ARG A 102 7.37 6.61 -18.96
N TYR A 103 7.48 5.75 -19.95
CA TYR A 103 8.24 6.00 -21.17
C TYR A 103 7.28 6.26 -22.32
N LYS A 104 7.55 7.32 -23.05
CA LYS A 104 6.81 7.69 -24.27
C LYS A 104 7.56 7.17 -25.49
N VAL A 105 6.84 6.58 -26.44
CA VAL A 105 7.38 6.06 -27.71
C VAL A 105 6.54 6.58 -28.87
N SER A 106 7.15 6.66 -30.08
CA SER A 106 6.43 6.99 -31.31
C SER A 106 5.57 5.82 -31.77
N ALA A 107 4.51 6.09 -32.49
CA ALA A 107 3.70 5.05 -33.15
C ALA A 107 4.53 4.26 -34.16
N ASP A 108 5.43 4.94 -34.88
CA ASP A 108 6.30 4.32 -35.87
C ASP A 108 7.43 3.55 -35.18
N GLY A 109 7.29 2.23 -35.17
CA GLY A 109 8.32 1.31 -34.66
C GLY A 109 8.52 1.31 -33.17
N LEU A 110 7.67 2.01 -32.37
CA LEU A 110 7.76 2.14 -30.92
C LEU A 110 9.16 2.63 -30.45
N ILE A 111 9.67 3.64 -31.12
CA ILE A 111 10.96 4.27 -30.82
C ILE A 111 10.82 5.15 -29.59
N LEU A 112 11.73 4.99 -28.61
CA LEU A 112 11.74 5.72 -27.37
C LEU A 112 11.92 7.23 -27.59
N ILE A 113 11.05 8.04 -26.97
CA ILE A 113 11.12 9.49 -26.99
C ILE A 113 11.50 9.98 -25.59
N GLY A 114 12.72 10.49 -25.47
CA GLY A 114 13.21 11.03 -24.21
C GLY A 114 13.60 9.97 -23.15
N SER A 115 13.92 10.41 -21.96
CA SER A 115 14.46 9.58 -20.87
C SER A 115 13.39 8.97 -19.95
N GLY A 116 12.12 9.17 -20.27
CA GLY A 116 11.01 8.79 -19.39
C GLY A 116 10.73 9.78 -18.26
N SER A 117 9.52 9.78 -17.74
CA SER A 117 9.09 10.57 -16.58
C SER A 117 8.82 9.67 -15.39
N ASN A 118 9.19 10.13 -14.20
CA ASN A 118 8.84 9.42 -12.97
C ASN A 118 7.32 9.48 -12.77
N SER A 119 6.72 8.35 -12.41
CA SER A 119 5.34 8.33 -11.97
C SER A 119 5.26 8.78 -10.51
N GLN A 120 4.08 9.24 -10.09
CA GLN A 120 3.82 9.66 -8.72
C GLN A 120 3.83 8.51 -7.69
N PHE A 121 4.02 7.26 -8.14
CA PHE A 121 4.01 6.06 -7.28
C PHE A 121 5.41 5.66 -6.77
N ALA A 122 6.39 6.54 -6.89
CA ALA A 122 7.81 6.23 -6.74
C ALA A 122 8.18 5.55 -5.41
N ASP A 123 7.58 5.97 -4.32
CA ASP A 123 8.09 5.63 -2.98
C ASP A 123 7.67 4.25 -2.46
N SER A 124 6.69 3.61 -3.09
CA SER A 124 6.12 2.36 -2.59
C SER A 124 6.34 1.17 -3.51
N ILE A 125 6.66 1.38 -4.80
CA ILE A 125 6.80 0.30 -5.77
C ILE A 125 8.25 -0.19 -5.80
N GLN A 126 8.42 -1.51 -5.72
CA GLN A 126 9.74 -2.18 -5.86
C GLN A 126 9.89 -2.99 -7.14
N SER A 127 8.78 -3.36 -7.76
CA SER A 127 8.79 -3.97 -9.08
C SER A 127 7.45 -3.73 -9.75
N PHE A 128 7.46 -3.68 -11.07
CA PHE A 128 6.26 -3.55 -11.88
C PHE A 128 6.46 -4.27 -13.21
N SER A 129 5.44 -4.99 -13.64
CA SER A 129 5.33 -5.55 -14.98
C SER A 129 3.88 -5.51 -15.44
N SER A 130 3.69 -5.32 -16.73
CA SER A 130 2.39 -5.43 -17.39
C SER A 130 2.48 -6.44 -18.50
N SER A 131 1.49 -7.30 -18.64
CA SER A 131 1.40 -8.31 -19.68
C SER A 131 -0.03 -8.45 -20.16
N LEU A 132 -0.20 -8.98 -21.35
CA LEU A 132 -1.51 -9.38 -21.84
C LEU A 132 -1.89 -10.71 -21.18
N GLY A 133 -3.11 -10.81 -20.65
CA GLY A 133 -3.69 -12.02 -20.12
C GLY A 133 -4.48 -12.77 -21.20
N SER A 134 -5.60 -12.22 -21.57
CA SER A 134 -6.43 -12.63 -22.72
C SER A 134 -6.53 -11.46 -23.71
N ASP A 135 -7.25 -11.66 -24.83
CA ASP A 135 -7.42 -10.61 -25.85
C ASP A 135 -8.06 -9.33 -25.31
N HIS A 136 -8.68 -9.40 -24.14
CA HIS A 136 -9.40 -8.28 -23.52
C HIS A 136 -8.93 -8.00 -22.08
N GLU A 137 -7.78 -8.54 -21.67
CA GLU A 137 -7.30 -8.40 -20.30
C GLU A 137 -5.83 -8.02 -20.25
N ILE A 138 -5.52 -7.04 -19.43
CA ILE A 138 -4.15 -6.67 -19.09
C ILE A 138 -3.90 -7.05 -17.64
N ILE A 139 -2.86 -7.82 -17.41
CA ILE A 139 -2.42 -8.24 -16.09
C ILE A 139 -1.29 -7.31 -15.63
N LEU A 140 -1.50 -6.69 -14.48
CA LEU A 140 -0.49 -5.88 -13.80
C LEU A 140 0.05 -6.65 -12.61
N LYS A 141 1.35 -6.85 -12.55
CA LYS A 141 2.03 -7.47 -11.39
C LYS A 141 3.00 -6.47 -10.78
N TYR A 142 2.89 -6.25 -9.49
CA TYR A 142 3.74 -5.29 -8.80
C TYR A 142 4.03 -5.69 -7.36
N ARG A 143 5.12 -5.15 -6.84
CA ARG A 143 5.48 -5.27 -5.42
C ARG A 143 5.41 -3.91 -4.79
N LEU A 144 4.70 -3.82 -3.67
CA LEU A 144 4.62 -2.64 -2.84
C LEU A 144 5.45 -2.84 -1.58
N ALA A 145 6.28 -1.86 -1.24
CA ALA A 145 7.00 -1.82 0.03
C ALA A 145 6.33 -0.82 0.98
N VAL A 146 5.95 -1.28 2.15
CA VAL A 146 5.40 -0.43 3.21
C VAL A 146 6.06 -0.84 4.51
N GLU A 147 6.71 0.11 5.20
CA GLU A 147 7.38 -0.11 6.49
C GLU A 147 8.37 -1.32 6.48
N GLY A 148 9.10 -1.49 5.37
CA GLY A 148 10.05 -2.58 5.19
C GLY A 148 9.46 -3.95 4.85
N MET A 149 8.15 -4.08 4.81
CA MET A 149 7.45 -5.28 4.34
C MET A 149 7.13 -5.17 2.85
N ILE A 150 7.23 -6.32 2.16
CA ILE A 150 6.99 -6.41 0.71
C ILE A 150 5.70 -7.18 0.47
N TYR A 151 4.78 -6.54 -0.26
CA TYR A 151 3.48 -7.10 -0.64
C TYR A 151 3.43 -7.34 -2.14
N TYR A 152 3.19 -8.56 -2.52
CA TYR A 152 2.98 -8.95 -3.92
C TYR A 152 1.51 -8.76 -4.29
N ARG A 153 1.27 -8.13 -5.45
CA ARG A 153 -0.09 -7.90 -5.97
C ARG A 153 -0.15 -8.21 -7.45
N GLU A 154 -1.28 -8.77 -7.83
CA GLU A 154 -1.65 -9.00 -9.21
C GLU A 154 -3.07 -8.47 -9.42
N THR A 155 -3.27 -7.67 -10.47
CA THR A 155 -4.57 -7.09 -10.81
C THR A 155 -4.80 -7.31 -12.29
N THR A 156 -5.98 -7.77 -12.64
CA THR A 156 -6.44 -7.93 -14.01
C THR A 156 -7.41 -6.80 -14.35
N ILE A 157 -7.16 -6.10 -15.45
CA ILE A 157 -8.02 -5.04 -15.94
C ILE A 157 -8.56 -5.46 -17.30
N SER A 158 -9.88 -5.65 -17.37
CA SER A 158 -10.56 -5.95 -18.62
C SER A 158 -10.78 -4.67 -19.43
N HIS A 159 -10.61 -4.76 -20.74
CA HIS A 159 -10.83 -3.65 -21.68
C HIS A 159 -11.58 -4.14 -22.92
N GLY A 160 -12.37 -3.25 -23.52
CA GLY A 160 -13.12 -3.54 -24.75
C GLY A 160 -12.40 -3.17 -26.04
N ARG A 161 -11.08 -3.01 -26.02
CA ARG A 161 -10.27 -2.55 -27.16
C ARG A 161 -9.59 -3.70 -27.87
N MET A 162 -9.35 -3.54 -29.17
CA MET A 162 -8.50 -4.47 -29.91
C MET A 162 -7.05 -4.29 -29.50
N VAL A 163 -6.35 -5.39 -29.35
CA VAL A 163 -4.92 -5.43 -29.08
C VAL A 163 -4.20 -5.78 -30.37
N GLU A 164 -3.27 -4.94 -30.74
CA GLU A 164 -2.43 -5.17 -31.91
C GLU A 164 -1.06 -5.69 -31.46
N PHE A 165 -0.56 -6.72 -32.13
CA PHE A 165 0.77 -7.29 -31.89
C PHE A 165 1.74 -6.71 -32.93
N VAL A 166 2.87 -6.17 -32.45
CA VAL A 166 3.90 -5.49 -33.29
C VAL A 166 5.26 -6.19 -33.14
#